data_9c0cf248a3924cea9270736d9e6b1362
#
_entry.id   9c0cf248a3924cea9270736d9e6b1362
#
_cell.length_a   1.000
_cell.length_b   1.000
_cell.length_c   1.000
_cell.angle_alpha   90.00
_cell.angle_beta   90.00
_cell.angle_gamma   90.00
#
_symmetry.space_group_name_H-M   'P 1'
#
loop_
_entity.id
_entity.type
_entity.pdbx_description
1 polymer ?
#
loop_
_entity_poly.entity_id
_entity_poly.type
_entity_poly.pdbx_seq_one_letter_code
_entity_poly.pdbx_strand_id
1 'polypeptide(L)'
;MDGPAGIGRTAWPTEMLLACAFNKEAWYRFGEAVGAECEEAQVDVWLAPAVNLHRNPLCGRNFEYFSEDPFLTGVCACAITKGVQENHQVLVCPKHFAVNEQETYRRGNAKKQYDAVDSVITERAARELYLKPFEMLVKKANVRCIMTSFNKINGIFAGGNSDLCNRILREEWGYEGFLVTDCRCTERICCRK
;
A
#
# COMPACT_ATOMS: atom_id res chain seq x y z
N MET A 1 -13.05 -2.39 -4.81
CA MET A 1 -11.68 -2.01 -5.20
C MET A 1 -11.71 -1.48 -6.61
N ASP A 2 -11.00 -0.41 -6.87
CA ASP A 2 -10.93 0.08 -8.22
C ASP A 2 -9.97 -0.81 -9.03
N GLY A 3 -10.51 -1.46 -10.04
CA GLY A 3 -9.69 -2.01 -11.11
C GLY A 3 -8.97 -0.89 -11.85
N PRO A 4 -8.40 -1.13 -13.02
CA PRO A 4 -7.82 -0.06 -13.81
C PRO A 4 -8.87 1.02 -14.05
N ALA A 5 -8.57 2.25 -13.64
CA ALA A 5 -9.51 3.36 -13.67
C ALA A 5 -10.05 3.58 -15.08
N GLY A 6 -11.37 3.59 -15.23
CA GLY A 6 -11.99 3.89 -16.51
C GLY A 6 -13.45 3.48 -16.60
N ILE A 7 -14.19 4.18 -17.44
CA ILE A 7 -15.59 3.85 -17.77
C ILE A 7 -15.60 2.50 -18.50
N GLY A 8 -16.49 1.59 -18.09
CA GLY A 8 -16.65 0.27 -18.70
C GLY A 8 -15.75 -0.83 -18.13
N ARG A 9 -15.09 -0.59 -17.00
CA ARG A 9 -14.32 -1.61 -16.27
C ARG A 9 -15.16 -2.25 -15.16
N THR A 10 -14.70 -3.40 -14.67
CA THR A 10 -15.42 -4.15 -13.64
C THR A 10 -15.42 -3.40 -12.32
N ALA A 11 -16.58 -3.29 -11.69
CA ALA A 11 -16.70 -2.82 -10.31
C ALA A 11 -16.36 -3.96 -9.35
N TRP A 12 -15.10 -4.06 -8.99
CA TRP A 12 -14.60 -5.11 -8.10
C TRP A 12 -15.06 -4.92 -6.65
N PRO A 13 -15.19 -6.01 -5.88
CA PRO A 13 -15.52 -5.92 -4.46
C PRO A 13 -14.45 -5.15 -3.67
N THR A 14 -14.82 -4.64 -2.49
CA THR A 14 -13.87 -4.00 -1.58
C THR A 14 -12.84 -5.00 -1.06
N GLU A 15 -11.65 -4.53 -0.66
CA GLU A 15 -10.61 -5.41 -0.10
C GLU A 15 -11.07 -6.11 1.17
N MET A 16 -11.83 -5.42 2.02
CA MET A 16 -12.45 -6.01 3.21
C MET A 16 -13.36 -7.19 2.85
N LEU A 17 -14.20 -7.05 1.82
CA LEU A 17 -15.07 -8.13 1.38
C LEU A 17 -14.27 -9.32 0.82
N LEU A 18 -13.19 -9.04 0.08
CA LEU A 18 -12.28 -10.09 -0.39
C LEU A 18 -11.63 -10.84 0.79
N ALA A 19 -11.18 -10.13 1.82
CA ALA A 19 -10.59 -10.74 3.00
C ALA A 19 -11.55 -11.69 3.71
N CYS A 20 -12.85 -11.34 3.79
CA CYS A 20 -13.89 -12.17 4.40
C CYS A 20 -14.10 -13.54 3.70
N ALA A 21 -13.60 -13.72 2.49
CA ALA A 21 -13.68 -15.00 1.79
C ALA A 21 -12.77 -16.07 2.41
N PHE A 22 -11.70 -15.71 3.13
CA PHE A 22 -10.68 -16.61 3.71
C PHE A 22 -10.19 -17.68 2.72
N ASN A 23 -10.09 -17.32 1.44
CA ASN A 23 -9.77 -18.24 0.35
C ASN A 23 -8.65 -17.70 -0.54
N LYS A 24 -7.45 -18.27 -0.41
CA LYS A 24 -6.25 -17.85 -1.16
C LYS A 24 -6.42 -18.01 -2.68
N GLU A 25 -7.09 -19.06 -3.12
CA GLU A 25 -7.36 -19.29 -4.54
C GLU A 25 -8.26 -18.18 -5.11
N ALA A 26 -9.30 -17.80 -4.38
CA ALA A 26 -10.18 -16.70 -4.80
C ALA A 26 -9.42 -15.37 -4.90
N TRP A 27 -8.50 -15.08 -3.98
CA TRP A 27 -7.66 -13.89 -4.03
C TRP A 27 -6.68 -13.92 -5.20
N TYR A 28 -6.07 -15.07 -5.47
CA TYR A 28 -5.17 -15.26 -6.61
C TYR A 28 -5.92 -15.04 -7.93
N ARG A 29 -7.07 -15.66 -8.12
CA ARG A 29 -7.92 -15.49 -9.32
C ARG A 29 -8.43 -14.06 -9.48
N PHE A 30 -8.73 -13.38 -8.37
CA PHE A 30 -9.04 -11.96 -8.42
C PHE A 30 -7.86 -11.17 -9.00
N GLY A 31 -6.63 -11.48 -8.57
CA GLY A 31 -5.42 -10.87 -9.12
C GLY A 31 -5.26 -11.12 -10.62
N GLU A 32 -5.45 -12.37 -11.08
CA GLU A 32 -5.43 -12.72 -12.51
C GLU A 32 -6.43 -11.88 -13.31
N ALA A 33 -7.68 -11.78 -12.83
CA ALA A 33 -8.72 -11.05 -13.53
C ALA A 33 -8.44 -9.54 -13.60
N VAL A 34 -7.93 -8.94 -12.52
CA VAL A 34 -7.52 -7.53 -12.52
C VAL A 34 -6.31 -7.31 -13.43
N GLY A 35 -5.34 -8.22 -13.43
CA GLY A 35 -4.19 -8.16 -14.31
C GLY A 35 -4.59 -8.17 -15.79
N ALA A 36 -5.54 -9.03 -16.18
CA ALA A 36 -6.09 -9.06 -17.53
C ALA A 36 -6.77 -7.73 -17.92
N GLU A 37 -7.56 -7.13 -17.02
CA GLU A 37 -8.16 -5.82 -17.27
C GLU A 37 -7.10 -4.69 -17.37
N CYS A 38 -6.02 -4.79 -16.60
CA CYS A 38 -4.91 -3.84 -16.70
C CYS A 38 -4.23 -3.90 -18.07
N GLU A 39 -3.92 -5.10 -18.57
CA GLU A 39 -3.33 -5.28 -19.90
C GLU A 39 -4.25 -4.77 -21.01
N GLU A 40 -5.54 -5.12 -20.94
CA GLU A 40 -6.54 -4.60 -21.89
C GLU A 40 -6.63 -3.07 -21.86
N ALA A 41 -6.48 -2.48 -20.68
CA ALA A 41 -6.49 -1.02 -20.48
C ALA A 41 -5.15 -0.35 -20.77
N GLN A 42 -4.10 -1.10 -21.14
CA GLN A 42 -2.72 -0.63 -21.32
C GLN A 42 -2.17 0.07 -20.06
N VAL A 43 -2.44 -0.51 -18.88
CA VAL A 43 -1.97 -0.05 -17.58
C VAL A 43 -0.75 -0.87 -17.17
N ASP A 44 0.41 -0.25 -17.09
CA ASP A 44 1.66 -0.91 -16.72
C ASP A 44 1.81 -1.09 -15.20
N VAL A 45 1.23 -0.19 -14.41
CA VAL A 45 1.33 -0.20 -12.95
C VAL A 45 -0.04 -0.02 -12.31
N TRP A 46 -0.49 -1.05 -11.61
CA TRP A 46 -1.72 -1.01 -10.82
C TRP A 46 -1.42 -0.49 -9.40
N LEU A 47 -2.00 0.67 -9.04
CA LEU A 47 -1.77 1.35 -7.76
C LEU A 47 -2.60 0.74 -6.60
N ALA A 48 -2.46 -0.56 -6.41
CA ALA A 48 -3.11 -1.38 -5.38
C ALA A 48 -2.27 -2.66 -5.17
N PRO A 49 -2.61 -3.52 -4.18
CA PRO A 49 -3.61 -3.35 -3.13
C PRO A 49 -3.22 -2.33 -2.06
N ALA A 50 -4.18 -1.87 -1.27
CA ALA A 50 -3.89 -1.03 -0.12
C ALA A 50 -3.81 -1.90 1.14
N VAL A 51 -2.68 -1.88 1.83
CA VAL A 51 -2.37 -2.84 2.90
C VAL A 51 -2.20 -2.19 4.29
N ASN A 52 -2.75 -0.99 4.46
CA ASN A 52 -2.87 -0.38 5.79
C ASN A 52 -3.92 -1.12 6.62
N LEU A 53 -3.89 -0.94 7.93
CA LEU A 53 -4.72 -1.71 8.85
C LEU A 53 -5.98 -0.95 9.26
N HIS A 54 -7.07 -1.68 9.57
CA HIS A 54 -8.26 -1.13 10.18
C HIS A 54 -7.99 -0.83 11.65
N ARG A 55 -7.60 0.42 11.99
CA ARG A 55 -7.31 0.85 13.36
C ARG A 55 -8.46 1.61 14.00
N ASN A 56 -9.18 2.38 13.19
CA ASN A 56 -10.31 3.17 13.63
C ASN A 56 -11.47 2.97 12.65
N PRO A 57 -12.67 2.59 13.10
CA PRO A 57 -13.82 2.38 12.22
C PRO A 57 -14.25 3.65 11.47
N LEU A 58 -13.87 4.84 11.96
CA LEU A 58 -14.16 6.12 11.33
C LEU A 58 -13.12 6.52 10.27
N CYS A 59 -12.09 5.71 10.01
CA CYS A 59 -11.16 5.98 8.92
C CYS A 59 -11.87 5.89 7.57
N GLY A 60 -11.83 6.98 6.81
CA GLY A 60 -12.56 7.11 5.54
C GLY A 60 -12.10 6.18 4.41
N ARG A 61 -11.01 5.44 4.61
CA ARG A 61 -10.44 4.52 3.60
C ARG A 61 -10.47 3.05 4.02
N ASN A 62 -11.18 2.69 5.08
CA ASN A 62 -11.29 1.28 5.50
C ASN A 62 -11.86 0.37 4.41
N PHE A 63 -12.67 0.89 3.48
CA PHE A 63 -13.21 0.13 2.37
C PHE A 63 -12.14 -0.42 1.42
N GLU A 64 -10.99 0.23 1.32
CA GLU A 64 -9.87 -0.21 0.47
C GLU A 64 -8.75 -0.93 1.24
N TYR A 65 -8.97 -1.32 2.50
CA TYR A 65 -8.06 -2.11 3.31
C TYR A 65 -8.68 -3.46 3.65
N PHE A 66 -7.84 -4.49 3.85
CA PHE A 66 -8.31 -5.86 4.05
C PHE A 66 -8.85 -6.13 5.45
N SER A 67 -8.09 -5.76 6.50
CA SER A 67 -8.35 -6.20 7.87
C SER A 67 -7.60 -5.35 8.90
N GLU A 68 -7.95 -5.55 10.18
CA GLU A 68 -7.13 -5.12 11.31
C GLU A 68 -5.93 -6.06 11.57
N ASP A 69 -6.00 -7.31 11.07
CA ASP A 69 -4.96 -8.31 11.22
C ASP A 69 -3.87 -8.14 10.14
N PRO A 70 -2.62 -7.87 10.53
CA PRO A 70 -1.53 -7.66 9.58
C PRO A 70 -1.14 -8.94 8.82
N PHE A 71 -1.33 -10.11 9.41
CA PHE A 71 -1.02 -11.37 8.75
C PHE A 71 -2.04 -11.70 7.68
N LEU A 72 -3.34 -11.61 7.99
CA LEU A 72 -4.42 -11.79 7.00
C LEU A 72 -4.26 -10.81 5.85
N THR A 73 -4.04 -9.51 6.15
CA THR A 73 -3.76 -8.47 5.16
C THR A 73 -2.60 -8.86 4.24
N GLY A 74 -1.49 -9.31 4.83
CA GLY A 74 -0.31 -9.74 4.06
C GLY A 74 -0.57 -10.96 3.20
N VAL A 75 -1.33 -11.96 3.69
CA VAL A 75 -1.66 -13.17 2.91
C VAL A 75 -2.57 -12.85 1.73
N CYS A 76 -3.61 -12.03 1.95
CA CYS A 76 -4.50 -11.56 0.87
C CYS A 76 -3.71 -10.80 -0.20
N ALA A 77 -2.94 -9.80 0.22
CA ALA A 77 -2.16 -8.97 -0.68
C ALA A 77 -1.13 -9.77 -1.48
N CYS A 78 -0.44 -10.74 -0.84
CA CYS A 78 0.50 -11.61 -1.54
C CYS A 78 -0.18 -12.49 -2.60
N ALA A 79 -1.34 -13.07 -2.30
CA ALA A 79 -2.07 -13.89 -3.25
C ALA A 79 -2.53 -13.07 -4.47
N ILE A 80 -3.08 -11.89 -4.24
CA ILE A 80 -3.50 -10.96 -5.30
C ILE A 80 -2.29 -10.51 -6.15
N THR A 81 -1.20 -10.09 -5.49
CA THR A 81 0.02 -9.66 -6.19
C THR A 81 0.56 -10.75 -7.11
N LYS A 82 0.59 -12.00 -6.63
CA LYS A 82 1.01 -13.14 -7.45
C LYS A 82 0.08 -13.37 -8.62
N GLY A 83 -1.23 -13.36 -8.41
CA GLY A 83 -2.21 -13.49 -9.48
C GLY A 83 -1.99 -12.49 -10.60
N VAL A 84 -1.69 -11.23 -10.28
CA VAL A 84 -1.33 -10.22 -11.28
C VAL A 84 0.03 -10.52 -11.93
N GLN A 85 1.10 -10.55 -11.13
CA GLN A 85 2.48 -10.49 -11.65
C GLN A 85 2.97 -11.81 -12.27
N GLU A 86 2.41 -12.97 -11.91
CA GLU A 86 2.78 -14.27 -12.48
C GLU A 86 2.11 -14.54 -13.84
N ASN A 87 1.00 -13.87 -14.14
CA ASN A 87 0.21 -14.10 -15.34
C ASN A 87 0.21 -12.92 -16.32
N HIS A 88 0.59 -11.72 -15.85
CA HIS A 88 0.49 -10.49 -16.63
C HIS A 88 1.74 -9.62 -16.49
N GLN A 89 2.04 -8.83 -17.52
CA GLN A 89 3.13 -7.86 -17.50
C GLN A 89 2.71 -6.54 -16.83
N VAL A 90 2.10 -6.65 -15.65
CA VAL A 90 1.60 -5.52 -14.88
C VAL A 90 2.29 -5.51 -13.52
N LEU A 91 2.83 -4.36 -13.14
CA LEU A 91 3.41 -4.19 -11.81
C LEU A 91 2.32 -3.86 -10.80
N VAL A 92 2.37 -4.54 -9.66
CA VAL A 92 1.52 -4.25 -8.50
C VAL A 92 2.25 -3.25 -7.61
N CYS A 93 1.56 -2.18 -7.21
CA CYS A 93 2.09 -1.13 -6.35
C CYS A 93 1.32 -1.04 -5.03
N PRO A 94 1.63 -1.89 -4.04
CA PRO A 94 1.00 -1.83 -2.73
C PRO A 94 1.23 -0.49 -2.06
N LYS A 95 0.24 -0.08 -1.28
CA LYS A 95 0.20 1.23 -0.64
C LYS A 95 -0.45 1.16 0.74
N HIS A 96 -0.23 2.09 1.64
CA HIS A 96 0.70 3.23 1.60
C HIS A 96 1.82 2.96 2.61
N PHE A 97 3.04 2.90 2.17
CA PHE A 97 4.21 2.57 2.98
C PHE A 97 4.74 3.81 3.69
N ALA A 98 4.52 4.00 4.99
CA ALA A 98 3.81 3.11 5.89
C ALA A 98 3.04 3.90 6.96
N VAL A 99 2.26 3.17 7.77
CA VAL A 99 1.57 3.72 8.96
C VAL A 99 0.56 4.82 8.59
N ASN A 100 -0.19 4.66 7.50
CA ASN A 100 -1.24 5.59 7.07
C ASN A 100 -2.64 5.05 7.41
N GLU A 101 -2.91 4.86 8.70
CA GLU A 101 -4.21 4.40 9.20
C GLU A 101 -5.15 5.55 9.60
N GLN A 102 -4.72 6.80 9.37
CA GLN A 102 -5.51 8.00 9.62
C GLN A 102 -5.55 8.90 8.40
N GLU A 103 -6.75 9.22 7.92
CA GLU A 103 -6.95 10.11 6.78
C GLU A 103 -6.98 11.59 7.16
N THR A 104 -7.46 11.93 8.36
CA THR A 104 -7.52 13.31 8.85
C THR A 104 -6.11 13.90 8.93
N TYR A 105 -5.90 15.00 8.19
CA TYR A 105 -4.62 15.71 8.08
C TYR A 105 -3.44 14.87 7.54
N ARG A 106 -3.68 13.74 6.90
CA ARG A 106 -2.62 12.81 6.47
C ARG A 106 -1.47 13.46 5.69
N ARG A 107 -1.73 14.46 4.87
CA ARG A 107 -0.71 15.15 4.06
C ARG A 107 -0.42 16.60 4.49
N GLY A 108 -1.10 17.12 5.49
CA GLY A 108 -1.04 18.51 5.87
C GLY A 108 -1.51 19.48 4.75
N ASN A 109 -1.52 20.76 5.05
CA ASN A 109 -1.87 21.81 4.09
C ASN A 109 -1.23 23.15 4.45
N ALA A 110 -0.28 23.60 3.63
CA ALA A 110 0.44 24.86 3.87
C ALA A 110 -0.48 26.10 3.85
N LYS A 111 -1.51 26.11 2.98
CA LYS A 111 -2.46 27.22 2.90
C LYS A 111 -3.34 27.33 4.14
N LYS A 112 -3.68 26.19 4.74
CA LYS A 112 -4.47 26.09 5.97
C LYS A 112 -3.60 26.02 7.23
N GLN A 113 -2.28 26.13 7.10
CA GLN A 113 -1.30 26.20 8.19
C GLN A 113 -1.30 24.99 9.14
N TYR A 114 -1.59 23.78 8.66
CA TYR A 114 -1.40 22.55 9.42
C TYR A 114 -0.44 21.58 8.70
N ASP A 115 0.32 20.87 9.51
CA ASP A 115 1.28 19.88 9.02
C ASP A 115 0.62 18.51 8.78
N ALA A 116 1.35 17.60 8.15
CA ALA A 116 0.93 16.21 8.02
C ALA A 116 0.89 15.54 9.40
N VAL A 117 -0.07 14.64 9.60
CA VAL A 117 -0.15 13.84 10.82
C VAL A 117 1.17 13.11 11.05
N ASP A 118 1.60 13.07 12.31
CA ASP A 118 2.75 12.29 12.75
C ASP A 118 2.25 11.03 13.47
N SER A 119 2.53 9.89 12.89
CA SER A 119 2.24 8.57 13.47
C SER A 119 3.35 8.21 14.46
N VAL A 120 3.15 8.54 15.73
CA VAL A 120 4.11 8.22 16.79
C VAL A 120 3.97 6.75 17.19
N ILE A 121 5.01 5.96 16.97
CA ILE A 121 4.97 4.52 17.11
C ILE A 121 6.32 3.94 17.58
N THR A 122 6.28 2.87 18.37
CA THR A 122 7.49 2.11 18.72
C THR A 122 7.96 1.27 17.55
N GLU A 123 9.27 0.99 17.48
CA GLU A 123 9.83 0.14 16.42
C GLU A 123 9.20 -1.27 16.44
N ARG A 124 8.96 -1.83 17.61
CA ARG A 124 8.30 -3.14 17.75
C ARG A 124 6.91 -3.14 17.13
N ALA A 125 6.07 -2.16 17.49
CA ALA A 125 4.72 -2.07 16.93
C ALA A 125 4.76 -1.81 15.41
N ALA A 126 5.70 -0.98 14.93
CA ALA A 126 5.89 -0.77 13.51
C ALA A 126 6.16 -2.09 12.77
N ARG A 127 7.13 -2.88 13.25
CA ARG A 127 7.55 -4.13 12.60
C ARG A 127 6.52 -5.25 12.70
N GLU A 128 5.92 -5.43 13.88
CA GLU A 128 4.99 -6.55 14.12
C GLU A 128 3.62 -6.34 13.46
N LEU A 129 3.19 -5.08 13.31
CA LEU A 129 1.87 -4.74 12.80
C LEU A 129 1.95 -4.06 11.43
N TYR A 130 2.37 -2.81 11.38
CA TYR A 130 2.16 -1.93 10.23
C TYR A 130 3.09 -2.20 9.05
N LEU A 131 4.29 -2.70 9.30
CA LEU A 131 5.24 -3.08 8.26
C LEU A 131 5.07 -4.54 7.82
N LYS A 132 4.40 -5.36 8.62
CA LYS A 132 4.26 -6.80 8.37
C LYS A 132 3.68 -7.16 7.01
N PRO A 133 2.59 -6.53 6.53
CA PRO A 133 2.06 -6.82 5.20
C PRO A 133 3.06 -6.51 4.08
N PHE A 134 3.80 -5.41 4.21
CA PHE A 134 4.82 -5.01 3.22
C PHE A 134 6.02 -5.96 3.22
N GLU A 135 6.50 -6.38 4.41
CA GLU A 135 7.53 -7.40 4.52
C GLU A 135 7.14 -8.69 3.79
N MET A 136 5.90 -9.13 4.00
CA MET A 136 5.37 -10.32 3.32
C MET A 136 5.32 -10.14 1.81
N LEU A 137 4.86 -9.00 1.31
CA LEU A 137 4.82 -8.67 -0.12
C LEU A 137 6.21 -8.70 -0.76
N VAL A 138 7.21 -8.12 -0.10
CA VAL A 138 8.60 -8.15 -0.57
C VAL A 138 9.14 -9.58 -0.60
N LYS A 139 9.07 -10.27 0.54
CA LYS A 139 9.74 -11.58 0.70
C LYS A 139 8.99 -12.76 0.07
N LYS A 140 7.64 -12.67 -0.08
CA LYS A 140 6.81 -13.80 -0.54
C LYS A 140 6.15 -13.59 -1.89
N ALA A 141 5.98 -12.35 -2.34
CA ALA A 141 5.34 -12.04 -3.62
C ALA A 141 6.23 -11.26 -4.58
N ASN A 142 7.48 -10.97 -4.19
CA ASN A 142 8.47 -10.29 -5.03
C ASN A 142 7.91 -9.01 -5.69
N VAL A 143 7.21 -8.19 -4.90
CA VAL A 143 6.63 -6.94 -5.38
C VAL A 143 7.72 -5.99 -5.89
N ARG A 144 7.47 -5.31 -7.01
CA ARG A 144 8.47 -4.48 -7.70
C ARG A 144 8.20 -2.97 -7.64
N CYS A 145 7.02 -2.58 -7.17
CA CYS A 145 6.67 -1.18 -6.92
C CYS A 145 6.05 -1.09 -5.53
N ILE A 146 6.32 -0.04 -4.77
CA ILE A 146 5.67 0.27 -3.50
C ILE A 146 5.44 1.78 -3.42
N MET A 147 4.25 2.19 -2.97
CA MET A 147 3.91 3.60 -2.80
C MET A 147 4.10 4.03 -1.35
N THR A 148 4.91 5.08 -1.14
CA THR A 148 5.09 5.68 0.19
C THR A 148 3.89 6.52 0.59
N SER A 149 3.67 6.62 1.90
CA SER A 149 2.54 7.38 2.46
C SER A 149 2.86 8.86 2.65
N PHE A 150 1.82 9.67 2.87
CA PHE A 150 1.95 11.12 3.09
C PHE A 150 2.36 11.52 4.51
N ASN A 151 2.00 10.71 5.50
CA ASN A 151 2.18 11.01 6.91
C ASN A 151 3.66 11.02 7.31
N LYS A 152 3.93 11.60 8.47
CA LYS A 152 5.18 11.41 9.18
C LYS A 152 5.13 10.14 10.03
N ILE A 153 6.30 9.60 10.32
CA ILE A 153 6.52 8.53 11.29
C ILE A 153 7.61 9.02 12.24
N ASN A 154 7.26 9.23 13.50
CA ASN A 154 8.19 9.75 14.51
C ASN A 154 8.93 11.03 14.04
N GLY A 155 8.18 11.97 13.48
CA GLY A 155 8.68 13.26 13.02
C GLY A 155 9.22 13.32 11.59
N ILE A 156 9.45 12.18 10.92
CA ILE A 156 10.05 12.11 9.58
C ILE A 156 9.00 11.67 8.55
N PHE A 157 8.86 12.41 7.44
CA PHE A 157 7.97 11.99 6.34
C PHE A 157 8.33 10.60 5.82
N ALA A 158 7.35 9.72 5.65
CA ALA A 158 7.57 8.33 5.28
C ALA A 158 8.42 8.18 4.00
N GLY A 159 8.14 8.95 2.95
CA GLY A 159 8.91 8.91 1.71
C GLY A 159 10.33 9.49 1.81
N GLY A 160 10.66 10.24 2.86
CA GLY A 160 11.99 10.77 3.15
C GLY A 160 12.70 10.07 4.32
N ASN A 161 12.10 9.01 4.86
CA ASN A 161 12.64 8.30 6.00
C ASN A 161 13.65 7.22 5.55
N SER A 162 14.94 7.51 5.72
CA SER A 162 16.03 6.61 5.30
C SER A 162 16.01 5.27 6.06
N ASP A 163 15.66 5.27 7.35
CA ASP A 163 15.54 4.03 8.11
C ASP A 163 14.45 3.13 7.53
N LEU A 164 13.31 3.73 7.13
CA LEU A 164 12.21 2.99 6.54
C LEU A 164 12.54 2.52 5.11
N CYS A 165 12.97 3.45 4.24
CA CYS A 165 13.07 3.20 2.80
C CYS A 165 14.39 2.51 2.39
N ASN A 166 15.48 2.70 3.14
CA ASN A 166 16.77 2.09 2.84
C ASN A 166 17.06 0.94 3.80
N ARG A 167 17.24 1.21 5.09
CA ARG A 167 17.64 0.17 6.05
C ARG A 167 16.62 -0.97 6.12
N ILE A 168 15.35 -0.68 6.46
CA ILE A 168 14.35 -1.74 6.63
C ILE A 168 13.97 -2.36 5.27
N LEU A 169 13.55 -1.54 4.32
CA LEU A 169 12.98 -2.04 3.07
C LEU A 169 14.05 -2.70 2.18
N ARG A 170 15.20 -2.03 1.94
CA ARG A 170 16.21 -2.52 0.99
C ARG A 170 17.23 -3.44 1.65
N GLU A 171 17.84 -3.03 2.76
CA GLU A 171 18.94 -3.80 3.36
C GLU A 171 18.43 -5.02 4.14
N GLU A 172 17.39 -4.86 4.99
CA GLU A 172 16.89 -5.97 5.81
C GLU A 172 15.94 -6.91 5.00
N TRP A 173 15.08 -6.38 4.14
CA TRP A 173 14.13 -7.20 3.39
C TRP A 173 14.61 -7.58 1.99
N GLY A 174 15.63 -6.93 1.46
CA GLY A 174 16.19 -7.21 0.14
C GLY A 174 15.33 -6.68 -1.01
N TYR A 175 14.63 -5.57 -0.81
CA TYR A 175 13.78 -4.98 -1.83
C TYR A 175 14.59 -4.33 -2.96
N GLU A 176 14.42 -4.81 -4.18
CA GLU A 176 15.11 -4.33 -5.39
C GLU A 176 14.22 -3.47 -6.30
N GLY A 177 12.93 -3.34 -5.97
CA GLY A 177 11.98 -2.56 -6.75
C GLY A 177 12.16 -1.06 -6.59
N PHE A 178 11.26 -0.28 -7.19
CA PHE A 178 11.25 1.17 -7.07
C PHE A 178 10.15 1.65 -6.11
N LEU A 179 10.40 2.81 -5.51
CA LEU A 179 9.43 3.52 -4.68
C LEU A 179 8.81 4.65 -5.50
N VAL A 180 7.49 4.77 -5.43
CA VAL A 180 6.77 5.95 -5.87
C VAL A 180 6.25 6.70 -4.65
N THR A 181 6.14 8.02 -4.74
CA THR A 181 5.45 8.79 -3.71
C THR A 181 3.96 8.81 -3.99
N ASP A 182 3.14 8.91 -2.95
CA ASP A 182 1.73 9.24 -3.14
C ASP A 182 1.60 10.63 -3.80
N CYS A 183 0.52 10.87 -4.51
CA CYS A 183 0.34 12.03 -5.39
C CYS A 183 0.66 13.37 -4.70
N ARG A 184 1.57 14.18 -5.28
CA ARG A 184 2.04 15.48 -4.77
C ARG A 184 2.86 15.44 -3.47
N CYS A 185 3.42 14.29 -3.08
CA CYS A 185 4.29 14.19 -1.90
C CYS A 185 5.62 14.94 -2.11
N THR A 186 6.11 15.00 -3.34
CA THR A 186 7.39 15.60 -3.72
C THR A 186 7.49 17.12 -3.48
N GLU A 187 6.36 17.84 -3.51
CA GLU A 187 6.35 19.30 -3.28
C GLU A 187 6.81 19.71 -1.86
N ARG A 188 6.90 18.76 -0.92
CA ARG A 188 7.24 19.03 0.49
C ARG A 188 8.56 18.41 0.96
N ILE A 189 9.00 17.33 0.31
CA ILE A 189 10.27 16.67 0.65
C ILE A 189 11.46 17.52 0.17
N CYS A 190 11.31 18.23 -0.95
CA CYS A 190 12.35 19.08 -1.53
C CYS A 190 12.49 20.49 -0.94
N CYS A 191 11.57 20.95 -0.08
CA CYS A 191 11.51 22.37 0.34
C CYS A 191 12.07 22.65 1.73
N ARG A 192 12.79 21.75 2.36
CA ARG A 192 13.59 22.06 3.58
C ARG A 192 15.03 21.66 3.37
N LYS A 193 15.81 22.68 2.94
CA LYS A 193 17.25 22.75 3.18
C LYS A 193 17.48 23.26 4.59
#